data_1c5c5a0d463a1f7d1d890a2391e423bb
#
_entry.id   1c5c5a0d463a1f7d1d890a2391e423bb
#
_cell.length_a   1.000
_cell.length_b   1.000
_cell.length_c   1.000
_cell.angle_alpha   90.00
_cell.angle_beta   90.00
_cell.angle_gamma   90.00
#
_symmetry.space_group_name_H-M   'P 1'
#
loop_
_entity.id
_entity.type
_entity.pdbx_description
1 polymer ?
#
loop_
_entity_poly.entity_id
_entity_poly.type
_entity_poly.pdbx_seq_one_letter_code
_entity_poly.pdbx_strand_id
1 'polypeptide(L)'
;NSVATELFNNGTHLCLMFSDLVEDDGDAVQANQFLLIDHGQGALIDPGGNMTFNELTLTMRKYMAPQDLHYLLASHADPDIIASLDRWMTASKADLVISRLWARFAPHFCKLGKTDKRIIAVPDAGGTLRLGKSDIVLLPAHFLHAEGNFQFYDPISKILFSGDLGVSLVSGAQAGRPFAQLADA
;
A
#
# COMPACT_ATOMS: atom_id res chain seq x y z
N ASN A 1 2.28 -18.85 9.20
CA ASN A 1 1.12 -18.65 8.34
C ASN A 1 0.74 -17.17 8.39
N SER A 2 1.20 -16.40 7.42
CA SER A 2 0.87 -14.99 7.30
C SER A 2 -0.64 -14.79 7.24
N VAL A 3 -1.17 -13.95 8.10
CA VAL A 3 -2.61 -13.68 8.20
C VAL A 3 -2.83 -12.19 8.03
N ALA A 4 -3.78 -11.84 7.15
CA ALA A 4 -4.24 -10.46 7.05
C ALA A 4 -5.12 -10.10 8.25
N THR A 5 -4.98 -8.88 8.75
CA THR A 5 -5.87 -8.32 9.76
C THR A 5 -7.00 -7.57 9.06
N GLU A 6 -8.25 -7.98 9.32
CA GLU A 6 -9.41 -7.25 8.83
C GLU A 6 -9.64 -6.00 9.68
N LEU A 7 -9.51 -4.83 9.05
CA LEU A 7 -9.72 -3.53 9.70
C LEU A 7 -11.16 -3.03 9.55
N PHE A 8 -11.81 -3.38 8.43
CA PHE A 8 -13.19 -3.00 8.13
C PHE A 8 -13.80 -3.96 7.13
N ASN A 9 -15.07 -4.28 7.32
CA ASN A 9 -15.85 -5.09 6.37
C ASN A 9 -17.36 -4.81 6.53
N ASN A 10 -18.01 -4.36 5.47
CA ASN A 10 -19.46 -4.16 5.44
C ASN A 10 -20.18 -5.06 4.41
N GLY A 11 -19.44 -6.04 3.86
CA GLY A 11 -19.94 -6.96 2.83
C GLY A 11 -19.65 -6.54 1.39
N THR A 12 -19.50 -5.24 1.10
CA THR A 12 -19.16 -4.71 -0.23
C THR A 12 -17.86 -3.91 -0.25
N HIS A 13 -17.43 -3.48 0.93
CA HIS A 13 -16.19 -2.74 1.14
C HIS A 13 -15.36 -3.44 2.23
N LEU A 14 -14.12 -3.75 1.91
CA LEU A 14 -13.19 -4.49 2.77
C LEU A 14 -11.87 -3.73 2.87
N CYS A 15 -11.35 -3.58 4.08
CA CYS A 15 -10.01 -3.08 4.32
C CYS A 15 -9.21 -4.10 5.12
N LEU A 16 -8.06 -4.49 4.59
CA LEU A 16 -7.13 -5.45 5.19
C LEU A 16 -5.77 -4.80 5.44
N MET A 17 -5.12 -5.20 6.52
CA MET A 17 -3.73 -4.90 6.80
C MET A 17 -2.91 -6.19 6.75
N PHE A 18 -1.76 -6.10 6.11
CA PHE A 18 -0.72 -7.13 6.11
C PHE A 18 0.49 -6.60 6.86
N SER A 19 0.96 -7.34 7.83
CA SER A 19 2.13 -6.99 8.63
C SER A 19 2.95 -8.22 8.90
N ASP A 20 4.25 -8.03 9.11
CA ASP A 20 5.19 -9.10 9.49
C ASP A 20 5.11 -10.31 8.55
N LEU A 21 5.12 -10.04 7.24
CA LEU A 21 4.91 -11.06 6.20
C LEU A 21 6.11 -11.99 6.04
N VAL A 22 7.30 -11.52 6.38
CA VAL A 22 8.55 -12.26 6.22
C VAL A 22 9.22 -12.40 7.59
N GLU A 23 9.48 -13.64 7.98
CA GLU A 23 10.36 -13.92 9.12
C GLU A 23 11.78 -13.51 8.74
N ASP A 24 12.33 -12.56 9.43
CA ASP A 24 13.70 -12.08 9.30
C ASP A 24 14.33 -12.00 10.69
N ASP A 25 15.63 -12.25 10.77
CA ASP A 25 16.37 -12.24 12.05
C ASP A 25 16.56 -10.82 12.63
N GLY A 26 15.80 -9.84 12.10
CA GLY A 26 15.62 -8.52 12.69
C GLY A 26 16.41 -7.39 12.04
N ASP A 27 17.07 -7.65 10.91
CA ASP A 27 17.91 -6.65 10.24
C ASP A 27 17.17 -5.86 9.16
N ALA A 28 16.05 -6.38 8.62
CA ALA A 28 15.30 -5.73 7.56
C ALA A 28 14.03 -5.03 8.08
N VAL A 29 13.89 -3.76 7.72
CA VAL A 29 12.66 -3.01 7.98
C VAL A 29 11.56 -3.51 7.05
N GLN A 30 10.38 -3.77 7.60
CA GLN A 30 9.20 -4.17 6.85
C GLN A 30 8.07 -3.16 7.11
N ALA A 31 7.59 -2.53 6.04
CA ALA A 31 6.40 -1.69 6.12
C ALA A 31 5.12 -2.54 6.17
N ASN A 32 4.03 -1.97 6.66
CA ASN A 32 2.71 -2.56 6.53
C ASN A 32 2.15 -2.29 5.14
N GLN A 33 1.45 -3.27 4.58
CA GLN A 33 0.70 -3.12 3.33
C GLN A 33 -0.79 -3.16 3.64
N PHE A 34 -1.58 -2.46 2.82
CA PHE A 34 -3.04 -2.44 2.99
C PHE A 34 -3.74 -2.75 1.67
N LEU A 35 -4.82 -3.51 1.74
CA LEU A 35 -5.66 -3.80 0.59
C LEU A 35 -7.06 -3.26 0.85
N LEU A 36 -7.50 -2.34 -0.01
CA LEU A 36 -8.88 -1.89 -0.10
C LEU A 36 -9.57 -2.64 -1.24
N ILE A 37 -10.73 -3.19 -0.97
CA ILE A 37 -11.60 -3.78 -1.99
C ILE A 37 -12.96 -3.11 -1.89
N ASP A 38 -13.43 -2.50 -2.96
CA ASP A 38 -14.77 -1.95 -3.06
C ASP A 38 -15.49 -2.52 -4.28
N HIS A 39 -16.62 -3.20 -4.06
CA HIS A 39 -17.40 -3.84 -5.11
C HIS A 39 -16.53 -4.66 -6.10
N GLY A 40 -15.58 -5.42 -5.57
CA GLY A 40 -14.70 -6.30 -6.34
C GLY A 40 -13.50 -5.63 -7.00
N GLN A 41 -13.34 -4.32 -6.88
CA GLN A 41 -12.16 -3.59 -7.34
C GLN A 41 -11.16 -3.38 -6.21
N GLY A 42 -9.89 -3.66 -6.44
CA GLY A 42 -8.86 -3.60 -5.42
C GLY A 42 -7.84 -2.49 -5.62
N ALA A 43 -7.41 -1.90 -4.51
CA ALA A 43 -6.27 -1.00 -4.44
C ALA A 43 -5.30 -1.49 -3.35
N LEU A 44 -4.06 -1.73 -3.73
CA LEU A 44 -2.99 -2.11 -2.80
C LEU A 44 -2.20 -0.86 -2.44
N ILE A 45 -2.16 -0.53 -1.16
CA ILE A 45 -1.44 0.62 -0.62
C ILE A 45 -0.07 0.17 -0.13
N ASP A 46 0.96 0.88 -0.54
CA ASP A 46 2.36 0.64 -0.21
C ASP A 46 2.76 -0.82 -0.47
N PRO A 47 2.90 -1.20 -1.76
CA PRO A 47 3.01 -2.60 -2.18
C PRO A 47 4.21 -3.36 -1.61
N GLY A 48 5.13 -2.65 -0.96
CA GLY A 48 6.24 -3.25 -0.24
C GLY A 48 7.50 -3.49 -1.07
N GLY A 49 8.53 -3.96 -0.38
CA GLY A 49 9.79 -4.37 -0.98
C GLY A 49 9.73 -5.75 -1.62
N ASN A 50 10.85 -6.18 -2.22
CA ASN A 50 10.93 -7.48 -2.87
C ASN A 50 10.79 -8.67 -1.89
N MET A 51 11.17 -8.48 -0.63
CA MET A 51 11.08 -9.52 0.40
C MET A 51 9.63 -9.92 0.68
N THR A 52 8.71 -8.96 0.66
CA THR A 52 7.31 -9.18 1.04
C THR A 52 6.43 -9.69 -0.10
N PHE A 53 6.85 -9.55 -1.36
CA PHE A 53 6.01 -9.79 -2.53
C PHE A 53 5.37 -11.19 -2.55
N ASN A 54 6.14 -12.24 -2.29
CA ASN A 54 5.64 -13.62 -2.38
C ASN A 54 4.56 -13.88 -1.33
N GLU A 55 4.83 -13.58 -0.07
CA GLU A 55 3.90 -13.79 1.03
C GLU A 55 2.68 -12.89 0.92
N LEU A 56 2.87 -11.64 0.54
CA LEU A 56 1.76 -10.71 0.27
C LEU A 56 0.84 -11.24 -0.83
N THR A 57 1.42 -11.70 -1.95
CA THR A 57 0.66 -12.27 -3.06
C THR A 57 -0.12 -13.52 -2.63
N LEU A 58 0.50 -14.42 -1.88
CA LEU A 58 -0.15 -15.65 -1.42
C LEU A 58 -1.29 -15.33 -0.44
N THR A 59 -1.05 -14.42 0.50
CA THR A 59 -2.06 -14.04 1.50
C THR A 59 -3.22 -13.28 0.85
N MET A 60 -2.91 -12.35 -0.06
CA MET A 60 -3.91 -11.56 -0.77
C MET A 60 -4.86 -12.41 -1.61
N ARG A 61 -4.38 -13.52 -2.21
CA ARG A 61 -5.20 -14.43 -3.04
C ARG A 61 -6.40 -15.03 -2.30
N LYS A 62 -6.40 -15.01 -0.98
CA LYS A 62 -7.56 -15.43 -0.19
C LYS A 62 -8.75 -14.47 -0.30
N TYR A 63 -8.50 -13.24 -0.75
CA TYR A 63 -9.47 -12.15 -0.82
C TYR A 63 -9.72 -11.69 -2.25
N MET A 64 -8.65 -11.57 -3.05
CA MET A 64 -8.75 -11.27 -4.48
C MET A 64 -7.52 -11.73 -5.23
N ALA A 65 -7.66 -11.97 -6.53
CA ALA A 65 -6.52 -12.27 -7.39
C ALA A 65 -5.71 -11.00 -7.68
N PRO A 66 -4.36 -11.07 -7.73
CA PRO A 66 -3.52 -9.94 -8.11
C PRO A 66 -3.91 -9.29 -9.44
N GLN A 67 -4.40 -10.08 -10.39
CA GLN A 67 -4.84 -9.63 -11.71
C GLN A 67 -6.02 -8.65 -11.66
N ASP A 68 -6.80 -8.70 -10.57
CA ASP A 68 -8.00 -7.88 -10.38
C ASP A 68 -7.70 -6.57 -9.66
N LEU A 69 -6.44 -6.29 -9.31
CA LEU A 69 -6.02 -5.01 -8.80
C LEU A 69 -6.20 -3.92 -9.85
N HIS A 70 -6.81 -2.78 -9.43
CA HIS A 70 -6.96 -1.59 -10.24
C HIS A 70 -5.85 -0.58 -10.00
N TYR A 71 -5.38 -0.49 -8.75
CA TYR A 71 -4.39 0.50 -8.35
C TYR A 71 -3.34 -0.08 -7.41
N LEU A 72 -2.12 0.42 -7.60
CA LEU A 72 -1.04 0.37 -6.62
C LEU A 72 -0.84 1.80 -6.14
N LEU A 73 -1.11 2.09 -4.87
CA LEU A 73 -0.94 3.42 -4.30
C LEU A 73 0.37 3.47 -3.51
N ALA A 74 1.26 4.35 -3.90
CA ALA A 74 2.52 4.57 -3.19
C ALA A 74 2.49 5.88 -2.42
N SER A 75 2.62 5.81 -1.09
CA SER A 75 2.67 6.99 -0.24
C SER A 75 3.96 7.80 -0.48
N HIS A 76 5.07 7.13 -0.68
CA HIS A 76 6.39 7.70 -1.00
C HIS A 76 7.24 6.65 -1.74
N ALA A 77 8.55 6.88 -1.92
CA ALA A 77 9.36 6.10 -2.83
C ALA A 77 10.49 5.30 -2.15
N ASP A 78 10.37 4.99 -0.87
CA ASP A 78 11.37 4.20 -0.16
C ASP A 78 11.37 2.73 -0.64
N PRO A 79 12.50 2.03 -0.56
CA PRO A 79 12.62 0.66 -1.10
C PRO A 79 11.66 -0.35 -0.47
N ASP A 80 11.39 -0.24 0.83
CA ASP A 80 10.44 -1.09 1.56
C ASP A 80 8.96 -0.79 1.21
N ILE A 81 8.72 0.31 0.51
CA ILE A 81 7.41 0.74 0.02
C ILE A 81 7.17 0.30 -1.43
N ILE A 82 8.15 0.47 -2.34
CA ILE A 82 7.94 0.30 -3.78
C ILE A 82 8.94 -0.59 -4.52
N ALA A 83 9.95 -1.17 -3.87
CA ALA A 83 10.97 -1.93 -4.59
C ALA A 83 10.41 -3.18 -5.31
N SER A 84 9.24 -3.68 -4.95
CA SER A 84 8.55 -4.78 -5.65
C SER A 84 7.70 -4.33 -6.85
N LEU A 85 7.74 -3.05 -7.22
CA LEU A 85 6.86 -2.48 -8.23
C LEU A 85 6.89 -3.23 -9.57
N ASP A 86 8.07 -3.61 -10.08
CA ASP A 86 8.19 -4.37 -11.34
C ASP A 86 7.41 -5.69 -11.30
N ARG A 87 7.43 -6.36 -10.17
CA ARG A 87 6.72 -7.64 -9.97
C ARG A 87 5.20 -7.42 -9.97
N TRP A 88 4.72 -6.36 -9.30
CA TRP A 88 3.30 -6.00 -9.29
C TRP A 88 2.81 -5.55 -10.67
N MET A 89 3.59 -4.73 -11.37
CA MET A 89 3.26 -4.30 -12.72
C MET A 89 3.21 -5.46 -13.71
N THR A 90 3.95 -6.55 -13.43
CA THR A 90 3.90 -7.79 -14.20
C THR A 90 2.71 -8.68 -13.81
N ALA A 91 2.42 -8.80 -12.52
CA ALA A 91 1.38 -9.69 -11.99
C ALA A 91 -0.04 -9.14 -12.14
N SER A 92 -0.19 -7.84 -12.37
CA SER A 92 -1.48 -7.15 -12.46
C SER A 92 -1.56 -6.23 -13.66
N LYS A 93 -2.76 -5.71 -13.91
CA LYS A 93 -3.00 -4.61 -14.85
C LYS A 93 -3.21 -3.26 -14.13
N ALA A 94 -2.89 -3.21 -12.85
CA ALA A 94 -3.09 -2.03 -12.02
C ALA A 94 -2.28 -0.84 -12.52
N ASP A 95 -2.83 0.36 -12.35
CA ASP A 95 -2.11 1.60 -12.53
C ASP A 95 -1.38 1.98 -11.23
N LEU A 96 -0.15 2.48 -11.37
CA LEU A 96 0.59 3.05 -10.25
C LEU A 96 0.11 4.48 -10.00
N VAL A 97 -0.32 4.74 -8.77
CA VAL A 97 -0.71 6.06 -8.28
C VAL A 97 0.40 6.55 -7.34
N ILE A 98 1.10 7.57 -7.74
CA ILE A 98 2.27 8.10 -7.02
C ILE A 98 2.38 9.61 -7.21
N SER A 99 3.03 10.31 -6.29
CA SER A 99 3.22 11.76 -6.42
C SER A 99 3.86 12.12 -7.77
N ARG A 100 3.47 13.25 -8.33
CA ARG A 100 4.04 13.78 -9.57
C ARG A 100 5.57 13.95 -9.49
N LEU A 101 6.09 14.23 -8.30
CA LEU A 101 7.52 14.31 -8.05
C LEU A 101 8.24 13.00 -8.40
N TRP A 102 7.68 11.86 -7.95
CA TRP A 102 8.28 10.54 -8.10
C TRP A 102 7.84 9.81 -9.38
N ALA A 103 6.73 10.20 -9.99
CA ALA A 103 6.17 9.56 -11.19
C ALA A 103 7.20 9.45 -12.33
N ARG A 104 8.05 10.45 -12.50
CA ARG A 104 9.11 10.47 -13.53
C ARG A 104 10.27 9.51 -13.24
N PHE A 105 10.43 9.08 -11.98
CA PHE A 105 11.47 8.13 -11.57
C PHE A 105 10.94 6.69 -11.48
N ALA A 106 9.64 6.50 -11.37
CA ALA A 106 9.02 5.18 -11.24
C ALA A 106 9.42 4.19 -12.35
N PRO A 107 9.60 4.60 -13.63
CA PRO A 107 10.08 3.69 -14.67
C PRO A 107 11.44 3.07 -14.39
N HIS A 108 12.30 3.70 -13.58
CA HIS A 108 13.60 3.14 -13.21
C HIS A 108 13.52 1.94 -12.25
N PHE A 109 12.40 1.76 -11.57
CA PHE A 109 12.16 0.58 -10.72
C PHE A 109 11.65 -0.64 -11.51
N CYS A 110 11.31 -0.44 -12.79
CA CYS A 110 10.65 -1.45 -13.60
C CYS A 110 11.44 -1.76 -14.87
N LYS A 111 11.21 -2.95 -15.43
CA LYS A 111 11.68 -3.29 -16.77
C LYS A 111 11.06 -2.33 -17.79
N LEU A 112 11.80 -2.09 -18.87
CA LEU A 112 11.39 -1.19 -19.94
C LEU A 112 9.97 -1.53 -20.46
N GLY A 113 9.13 -0.52 -20.58
CA GLY A 113 7.77 -0.63 -21.08
C GLY A 113 6.71 -1.07 -20.05
N LYS A 114 7.10 -1.52 -18.87
CA LYS A 114 6.14 -2.01 -17.84
C LYS A 114 5.24 -0.92 -17.28
N THR A 115 5.73 0.33 -17.24
CA THR A 115 4.97 1.47 -16.70
C THR A 115 4.30 2.31 -17.79
N ASP A 116 4.43 1.95 -19.04
CA ASP A 116 3.90 2.73 -20.16
C ASP A 116 2.38 2.91 -20.03
N LYS A 117 1.93 4.18 -19.96
CA LYS A 117 0.53 4.57 -19.78
C LYS A 117 -0.15 3.99 -18.52
N ARG A 118 0.64 3.59 -17.53
CA ARG A 118 0.16 2.97 -16.30
C ARG A 118 0.58 3.73 -15.04
N ILE A 119 0.93 5.01 -15.18
CA ILE A 119 1.27 5.89 -14.05
C ILE A 119 0.26 7.01 -13.98
N ILE A 120 -0.41 7.12 -12.84
CA ILE A 120 -1.25 8.26 -12.45
C ILE A 120 -0.40 9.14 -11.54
N ALA A 121 0.08 10.25 -12.10
CA ALA A 121 0.89 11.21 -11.38
C ALA A 121 -0.02 12.14 -10.54
N VAL A 122 0.00 11.97 -9.22
CA VAL A 122 -0.83 12.77 -8.32
C VAL A 122 -0.28 14.19 -8.24
N PRO A 123 -1.09 15.22 -8.52
CA PRO A 123 -0.65 16.62 -8.40
C PRO A 123 -0.40 16.98 -6.95
N ASP A 124 0.43 18.00 -6.71
CA ASP A 124 0.85 18.42 -5.36
C ASP A 124 -0.33 18.81 -4.45
N ALA A 125 -1.44 19.26 -5.04
CA ALA A 125 -2.67 19.58 -4.31
C ALA A 125 -3.50 18.35 -3.88
N GLY A 126 -3.08 17.14 -4.28
CA GLY A 126 -3.88 15.93 -4.06
C GLY A 126 -5.07 15.80 -4.99
N GLY A 127 -6.04 15.01 -4.57
CA GLY A 127 -7.25 14.75 -5.36
C GLY A 127 -8.04 13.56 -4.83
N THR A 128 -8.85 12.99 -5.70
CA THR A 128 -9.63 11.77 -5.42
C THR A 128 -9.43 10.73 -6.50
N LEU A 129 -9.56 9.47 -6.13
CA LEU A 129 -9.43 8.33 -7.01
C LEU A 129 -10.63 7.40 -6.85
N ARG A 130 -11.34 7.14 -7.93
CA ARG A 130 -12.48 6.22 -7.91
C ARG A 130 -12.02 4.76 -7.76
N LEU A 131 -12.54 4.08 -6.73
CA LEU A 131 -12.40 2.64 -6.55
C LEU A 131 -13.81 2.04 -6.38
N GLY A 132 -14.24 1.20 -7.31
CA GLY A 132 -15.60 0.67 -7.28
C GLY A 132 -16.67 1.77 -7.29
N LYS A 133 -17.41 1.89 -6.19
CA LYS A 133 -18.44 2.93 -5.98
C LYS A 133 -18.02 3.99 -4.97
N SER A 134 -16.81 3.94 -4.45
CA SER A 134 -16.28 4.90 -3.48
C SER A 134 -15.14 5.73 -4.07
N ASP A 135 -14.75 6.78 -3.37
CA ASP A 135 -13.61 7.62 -3.71
C ASP A 135 -12.56 7.53 -2.62
N ILE A 136 -11.32 7.20 -2.99
CA ILE A 136 -10.17 7.34 -2.10
C ILE A 136 -9.67 8.77 -2.19
N VAL A 137 -9.46 9.44 -1.06
CA VAL A 137 -8.93 10.80 -1.03
C VAL A 137 -7.41 10.75 -0.95
N LEU A 138 -6.75 11.43 -1.87
CA LEU A 138 -5.29 11.55 -1.95
C LEU A 138 -4.88 12.85 -1.27
N LEU A 139 -4.39 12.77 -0.03
CA LEU A 139 -4.07 13.91 0.82
C LEU A 139 -2.59 14.27 0.71
N PRO A 140 -2.24 15.51 0.32
CA PRO A 140 -0.86 15.95 0.35
C PRO A 140 -0.31 15.92 1.79
N ALA A 141 0.85 15.30 1.94
CA ALA A 141 1.57 15.21 3.20
C ALA A 141 3.08 15.45 2.96
N HIS A 142 3.38 16.43 2.11
CA HIS A 142 4.74 16.76 1.70
C HIS A 142 5.62 17.06 2.90
N PHE A 143 6.80 16.44 2.92
CA PHE A 143 7.78 16.52 4.00
C PHE A 143 7.34 15.97 5.37
N LEU A 144 6.16 15.38 5.43
CA LEU A 144 5.75 14.59 6.59
C LEU A 144 6.26 13.16 6.38
N HIS A 145 7.48 12.90 6.79
CA HIS A 145 8.39 11.79 6.54
C HIS A 145 9.25 12.00 5.28
N ALA A 146 8.69 12.13 4.08
CA ALA A 146 9.44 12.23 2.82
C ALA A 146 8.91 13.33 1.89
N GLU A 147 9.77 13.77 0.94
CA GLU A 147 9.37 14.68 -0.14
C GLU A 147 8.30 14.03 -1.00
N GLY A 148 7.26 14.77 -1.31
CA GLY A 148 6.15 14.28 -2.14
C GLY A 148 5.35 13.16 -1.51
N ASN A 149 5.41 13.02 -0.17
CA ASN A 149 4.61 12.05 0.56
C ASN A 149 3.12 12.36 0.43
N PHE A 150 2.32 11.31 0.28
CA PHE A 150 0.85 11.36 0.31
C PHE A 150 0.31 10.45 1.38
N GLN A 151 -0.80 10.84 1.95
CA GLN A 151 -1.65 9.98 2.77
C GLN A 151 -2.91 9.64 1.99
N PHE A 152 -3.52 8.50 2.29
CA PHE A 152 -4.74 8.05 1.63
C PHE A 152 -5.85 7.93 2.66
N TYR A 153 -7.00 8.53 2.37
CA TYR A 153 -8.16 8.42 3.24
C TYR A 153 -9.29 7.67 2.54
N ASP A 154 -9.80 6.66 3.21
CA ASP A 154 -10.96 5.90 2.79
C ASP A 154 -12.21 6.37 3.56
N PRO A 155 -13.14 7.09 2.92
CA PRO A 155 -14.34 7.62 3.59
C PRO A 155 -15.32 6.54 4.05
N ILE A 156 -15.29 5.35 3.45
CA ILE A 156 -16.22 4.25 3.80
C ILE A 156 -15.80 3.64 5.13
N SER A 157 -14.56 3.22 5.26
CA SER A 157 -14.02 2.67 6.51
C SER A 157 -13.64 3.74 7.53
N LYS A 158 -13.48 5.00 7.08
CA LYS A 158 -12.97 6.13 7.86
C LYS A 158 -11.53 5.91 8.34
N ILE A 159 -10.74 5.19 7.57
CA ILE A 159 -9.34 4.91 7.86
C ILE A 159 -8.45 5.90 7.09
N LEU A 160 -7.49 6.48 7.78
CA LEU A 160 -6.39 7.24 7.21
C LEU A 160 -5.14 6.36 7.17
N PHE A 161 -4.61 6.13 5.97
CA PHE A 161 -3.33 5.47 5.76
C PHE A 161 -2.24 6.55 5.74
N SER A 162 -1.51 6.66 6.84
CA SER A 162 -0.58 7.78 7.07
C SER A 162 0.83 7.53 6.51
N GLY A 163 1.08 6.37 5.89
CA GLY A 163 2.42 5.95 5.50
C GLY A 163 3.32 5.89 6.75
N ASP A 164 4.54 6.37 6.61
CA ASP A 164 5.54 6.32 7.68
C ASP A 164 5.48 7.52 8.64
N LEU A 165 4.48 8.38 8.53
CA LEU A 165 4.29 9.43 9.51
C LEU A 165 3.94 8.82 10.88
N GLY A 166 4.83 9.03 11.86
CA GLY A 166 4.67 8.44 13.19
C GLY A 166 5.04 6.96 13.27
N VAL A 167 5.86 6.48 12.33
CA VAL A 167 6.36 5.09 12.31
C VAL A 167 7.03 4.72 13.63
N SER A 168 6.81 3.49 14.07
CA SER A 168 7.48 2.88 15.21
C SER A 168 7.96 1.48 14.85
N LEU A 169 9.20 1.18 15.18
CA LEU A 169 9.75 -0.16 15.04
C LEU A 169 9.30 -1.01 16.23
N VAL A 170 8.65 -2.12 15.94
CA VAL A 170 8.16 -3.06 16.96
C VAL A 170 8.62 -4.47 16.62
N SER A 171 8.68 -5.35 17.64
CA SER A 171 8.97 -6.78 17.42
C SER A 171 7.80 -7.46 16.68
N GLY A 172 8.07 -8.58 16.00
CA GLY A 172 7.04 -9.37 15.31
C GLY A 172 5.86 -9.75 16.18
N ALA A 173 6.09 -9.98 17.50
CA ALA A 173 5.01 -10.26 18.46
C ALA A 173 4.07 -9.07 18.69
N GLN A 174 4.51 -7.86 18.39
CA GLN A 174 3.75 -6.61 18.53
C GLN A 174 3.21 -6.10 17.19
N ALA A 175 3.72 -6.60 16.08
CA ALA A 175 3.28 -6.22 14.75
C ALA A 175 1.78 -6.46 14.58
N GLY A 176 1.09 -5.51 13.94
CA GLY A 176 -0.36 -5.58 13.71
C GLY A 176 -1.24 -5.27 14.92
N ARG A 177 -0.67 -4.96 16.09
CA ARG A 177 -1.46 -4.57 17.27
C ARG A 177 -1.81 -3.09 17.23
N PRO A 178 -3.02 -2.69 17.67
CA PRO A 178 -3.35 -1.29 17.87
C PRO A 178 -2.39 -0.61 18.85
N PHE A 179 -1.98 0.61 18.57
CA PHE A 179 -1.06 1.37 19.43
C PHE A 179 -1.53 1.45 20.90
N ALA A 180 -2.84 1.60 21.12
CA ALA A 180 -3.43 1.60 22.45
C ALA A 180 -3.16 0.31 23.26
N GLN A 181 -2.87 -0.82 22.58
CA GLN A 181 -2.51 -2.07 23.23
C GLN A 181 -1.00 -2.23 23.45
N LEU A 182 -0.19 -1.37 22.81
CA LEU A 182 1.28 -1.37 22.97
C LEU A 182 1.73 -0.42 24.08
N ALA A 183 0.91 0.56 24.43
CA ALA A 183 1.24 1.59 25.43
C ALA A 183 1.35 1.02 26.87
N ASP A 184 0.80 -0.16 27.12
CA ASP A 184 0.80 -0.84 28.42
C ASP A 184 1.86 -1.98 28.50
N ALA A 185 2.79 -2.07 27.55
CA ALA A 185 3.81 -3.12 27.47
C ALA A 185 5.19 -2.64 27.90
#